data_25f40cfc87927b5de8c1e93d8ce691bf
#
_entry.id   25f40cfc87927b5de8c1e93d8ce691bf
#
_cell.length_a   1.000
_cell.length_b   1.000
_cell.length_c   1.000
_cell.angle_alpha   90.00
_cell.angle_beta   90.00
_cell.angle_gamma   90.00
#
_symmetry.space_group_name_H-M   'P 1'
#
loop_
_entity.id
_entity.type
_entity.pdbx_description
1 polymer ?
#
loop_
_entity_poly.entity_id
_entity_poly.type
_entity_poly.pdbx_seq_one_letter_code
_entity_poly.pdbx_strand_id
1 'polypeptide(L)'
;MKKFFLIYLTYILIITLYSCGNDSDDNIINFVPDNTIINPEPEIDPTETVLYLEINDFIWENLNQYYYWQNEVSDLSDEYLNNSNTYLDLLKTYSDSENFFESLKYKDDRFSWIRKESSQLENELAGISASNGLIFDVYYKDSSNTDLIGIVRYVLPNSNASETDIKRGDIFTGVNNITLTPSNYVQLLYGNNLTYNLNMAEYTDGVISSTEKIIKLTKVENFQENPIQLSKIINVGEKKVGYLMYNQFLSSFEENLISVFDNFKFENISDLILDLRYNPGGSVNNATYTASMIAGQLNGEIFAKEIWNSKMNDFYQKEAPDRLVNLFSNVTSTGKNLPNLNLNKIYVITSNRTASASELLINGLKPYIDVIQIGDKTSGKNVGSITLYDYIDNNGTINPRHNYAMQPVVLKIANGDGFSDYDNGLEPNYEILEDKYNLGIIGDINEPLLAETLSRISGTSKKLPKLNNNFDRPLFNPLDDRKTKMYLDDF
;
A
#
# COMPACT_ATOMS: atom_id res chain seq x y z
N MET A 1 32.42 9.90 13.46
CA MET A 1 33.40 10.57 12.57
C MET A 1 33.28 9.91 11.21
N LYS A 2 32.47 10.48 10.37
CA LYS A 2 32.18 9.97 9.03
C LYS A 2 33.08 10.70 8.04
N LYS A 3 33.91 9.99 7.32
CA LYS A 3 34.59 10.50 6.13
C LYS A 3 33.71 10.14 4.94
N PHE A 4 32.90 11.06 4.50
CA PHE A 4 32.30 11.00 3.18
C PHE A 4 33.31 11.57 2.19
N PHE A 5 33.60 10.81 1.14
CA PHE A 5 34.40 11.26 0.03
C PHE A 5 33.53 12.19 -0.83
N LEU A 6 33.83 13.48 -0.78
CA LEU A 6 33.24 14.47 -1.68
C LEU A 6 34.11 14.48 -2.95
N ILE A 7 33.60 13.93 -4.04
CA ILE A 7 34.23 14.05 -5.36
C ILE A 7 33.76 15.36 -6.00
N TYR A 8 34.60 16.38 -5.95
CA TYR A 8 34.38 17.60 -6.71
C TYR A 8 34.71 17.36 -8.20
N LEU A 9 33.70 17.42 -9.05
CA LEU A 9 33.87 17.43 -10.50
C LEU A 9 34.16 18.88 -10.94
N THR A 10 35.44 19.24 -11.13
CA THR A 10 35.86 20.51 -11.73
C THR A 10 35.81 20.40 -13.25
N TYR A 11 34.83 21.01 -13.88
CA TYR A 11 34.76 21.19 -15.32
C TYR A 11 35.72 22.27 -15.76
N ILE A 12 36.76 21.91 -16.56
CA ILE A 12 37.57 22.84 -17.31
C ILE A 12 36.94 22.99 -18.69
N LEU A 13 36.40 24.18 -18.95
CA LEU A 13 35.84 24.57 -20.24
C LEU A 13 37.02 25.02 -21.16
N ILE A 14 37.39 24.21 -22.16
CA ILE A 14 38.34 24.61 -23.20
C ILE A 14 37.53 25.02 -24.44
N ILE A 15 37.50 26.33 -24.67
CA ILE A 15 36.96 26.91 -25.90
C ILE A 15 38.11 26.97 -26.92
N THR A 16 38.02 26.20 -28.00
CA THR A 16 38.87 26.41 -29.19
C THR A 16 38.03 26.93 -30.34
N LEU A 17 38.28 28.19 -30.67
CA LEU A 17 37.84 28.83 -31.91
C LEU A 17 38.68 28.30 -33.08
N TYR A 18 38.04 27.83 -34.14
CA TYR A 18 38.69 27.76 -35.46
C TYR A 18 37.81 28.41 -36.53
N SER A 19 38.51 29.20 -37.30
CA SER A 19 38.10 30.13 -38.35
C SER A 19 37.87 29.44 -39.68
N CYS A 20 37.09 30.14 -40.52
CA CYS A 20 36.71 29.88 -41.92
C CYS A 20 37.87 29.54 -42.88
N GLY A 21 37.52 28.79 -43.93
CA GLY A 21 38.23 28.73 -45.19
C GLY A 21 37.33 28.18 -46.29
N ASN A 22 36.95 29.03 -47.23
CA ASN A 22 36.30 28.68 -48.50
C ASN A 22 37.28 27.88 -49.38
N ASP A 23 36.75 26.96 -50.18
CA ASP A 23 36.90 27.01 -51.65
C ASP A 23 36.05 25.93 -52.33
N SER A 24 35.60 26.32 -53.50
CA SER A 24 34.75 25.70 -54.51
C SER A 24 35.42 24.51 -55.22
N ASP A 25 34.62 23.49 -55.63
CA ASP A 25 34.38 23.19 -57.06
C ASP A 25 33.55 21.90 -57.29
N ASP A 26 32.69 22.03 -58.25
CA ASP A 26 31.77 21.13 -58.92
C ASP A 26 32.06 19.64 -59.00
N ASN A 27 31.03 18.81 -58.79
CA ASN A 27 30.59 17.78 -59.76
C ASN A 27 29.21 17.19 -59.43
N ILE A 28 28.32 17.31 -60.38
CA ILE A 28 26.93 16.82 -60.39
C ILE A 28 26.91 15.31 -60.64
N ILE A 29 26.35 14.53 -59.74
CA ILE A 29 25.77 13.23 -60.05
C ILE A 29 24.40 13.14 -59.42
N ASN A 30 23.37 13.05 -60.26
CA ASN A 30 21.98 12.79 -59.88
C ASN A 30 21.80 11.39 -59.33
N PHE A 31 21.37 11.29 -58.09
CA PHE A 31 20.69 10.08 -57.55
C PHE A 31 19.39 10.49 -56.89
N VAL A 32 18.30 9.77 -57.27
CA VAL A 32 16.93 9.91 -56.74
C VAL A 32 16.95 9.44 -55.27
N PRO A 33 16.43 10.20 -54.31
CA PRO A 33 16.39 9.77 -52.93
C PRO A 33 15.18 8.88 -52.72
N ASP A 34 15.47 7.69 -52.15
CA ASP A 34 14.50 6.85 -51.47
C ASP A 34 14.00 7.61 -50.20
N ASN A 35 12.71 7.98 -50.19
CA ASN A 35 12.09 8.72 -49.09
C ASN A 35 11.77 7.78 -47.92
N THR A 36 12.74 7.35 -47.17
CA THR A 36 12.56 6.93 -45.79
C THR A 36 12.67 8.20 -44.91
N ILE A 37 11.52 8.71 -44.49
CA ILE A 37 11.45 9.75 -43.47
C ILE A 37 11.92 9.08 -42.15
N ILE A 38 13.20 9.25 -41.86
CA ILE A 38 13.76 9.05 -40.52
C ILE A 38 13.24 10.28 -39.72
N ASN A 39 12.23 10.09 -38.91
CA ASN A 39 11.91 11.08 -37.88
C ASN A 39 13.16 11.25 -37.02
N PRO A 40 13.76 12.44 -36.91
CA PRO A 40 14.85 12.64 -35.97
C PRO A 40 14.28 12.36 -34.56
N GLU A 41 14.97 11.55 -33.81
CA GLU A 41 14.77 11.44 -32.37
C GLU A 41 14.74 12.86 -31.79
N PRO A 42 13.77 13.22 -30.93
CA PRO A 42 13.69 14.59 -30.41
C PRO A 42 15.03 14.91 -29.72
N GLU A 43 15.68 15.98 -30.14
CA GLU A 43 16.86 16.52 -29.44
C GLU A 43 16.43 16.85 -28.01
N ILE A 44 16.90 16.09 -27.04
CA ILE A 44 16.68 16.33 -25.62
C ILE A 44 17.44 17.62 -25.25
N ASP A 45 16.75 18.59 -24.64
CA ASP A 45 17.37 19.81 -24.12
C ASP A 45 18.55 19.42 -23.19
N PRO A 46 19.75 20.00 -23.35
CA PRO A 46 20.89 19.70 -22.48
C PRO A 46 20.58 19.87 -20.98
N THR A 47 19.65 20.75 -20.60
CA THR A 47 19.21 20.92 -19.21
C THR A 47 18.35 19.74 -18.73
N GLU A 48 17.49 19.18 -19.57
CA GLU A 48 16.73 17.97 -19.28
C GLU A 48 17.63 16.74 -19.18
N THR A 49 18.64 16.64 -20.05
CA THR A 49 19.65 15.55 -20.01
C THR A 49 20.39 15.52 -18.68
N VAL A 50 20.76 16.67 -18.12
CA VAL A 50 21.42 16.74 -16.82
C VAL A 50 20.48 16.34 -15.68
N LEU A 51 19.21 16.73 -15.78
CA LEU A 51 18.23 16.48 -14.71
C LEU A 51 17.87 15.00 -14.58
N TYR A 52 17.58 14.29 -15.68
CA TYR A 52 17.24 12.86 -15.57
C TYR A 52 18.43 12.02 -15.09
N LEU A 53 19.67 12.39 -15.44
CA LEU A 53 20.86 11.71 -14.93
C LEU A 53 21.01 11.89 -13.42
N GLU A 54 20.71 13.06 -12.89
CA GLU A 54 20.74 13.33 -11.46
C GLU A 54 19.66 12.52 -10.71
N ILE A 55 18.46 12.44 -11.28
CA ILE A 55 17.37 11.63 -10.71
C ILE A 55 17.72 10.14 -10.78
N ASN A 56 18.31 9.66 -11.89
CA ASN A 56 18.73 8.27 -12.02
C ASN A 56 19.87 7.92 -11.05
N ASP A 57 20.77 8.87 -10.78
CA ASP A 57 21.84 8.74 -9.78
C ASP A 57 21.24 8.58 -8.36
N PHE A 58 20.31 9.46 -7.99
CA PHE A 58 19.54 9.35 -6.75
C PHE A 58 18.84 7.97 -6.62
N ILE A 59 18.19 7.50 -7.67
CA ILE A 59 17.51 6.20 -7.69
C ILE A 59 18.52 5.07 -7.45
N TRP A 60 19.61 5.07 -8.22
CA TRP A 60 20.59 4.00 -8.17
C TRP A 60 21.32 3.94 -6.82
N GLU A 61 21.84 5.07 -6.32
CA GLU A 61 22.56 5.13 -5.04
C GLU A 61 21.72 4.59 -3.89
N ASN A 62 20.45 5.00 -3.83
CA ASN A 62 19.57 4.57 -2.76
C ASN A 62 19.11 3.11 -2.90
N LEU A 63 18.85 2.62 -4.12
CA LEU A 63 18.56 1.19 -4.31
C LEU A 63 19.80 0.33 -4.03
N ASN A 64 20.98 0.75 -4.45
CA ASN A 64 22.23 0.06 -4.12
C ASN A 64 22.45 -0.02 -2.60
N GLN A 65 22.10 1.03 -1.84
CA GLN A 65 22.28 1.07 -0.39
C GLN A 65 21.22 0.30 0.37
N TYR A 66 19.93 0.50 0.05
CA TYR A 66 18.82 0.11 0.92
C TYR A 66 17.97 -1.03 0.39
N TYR A 67 17.95 -1.26 -0.94
CA TYR A 67 17.01 -2.21 -1.54
C TYR A 67 17.20 -3.63 -1.02
N TYR A 68 16.11 -4.29 -0.60
CA TYR A 68 16.18 -5.63 0.00
C TYR A 68 16.84 -6.67 -0.92
N TRP A 69 16.53 -6.63 -2.22
CA TRP A 69 17.09 -7.54 -3.22
C TRP A 69 18.29 -6.96 -3.98
N GLN A 70 19.04 -6.03 -3.38
CA GLN A 70 20.19 -5.38 -4.01
C GLN A 70 21.20 -6.40 -4.57
N ASN A 71 21.48 -7.48 -3.86
CA ASN A 71 22.45 -8.51 -4.28
C ASN A 71 21.95 -9.39 -5.44
N GLU A 72 20.64 -9.45 -5.67
CA GLU A 72 20.00 -10.23 -6.73
C GLU A 72 19.86 -9.44 -8.05
N VAL A 73 20.14 -8.14 -8.02
CA VAL A 73 20.07 -7.26 -9.21
C VAL A 73 21.46 -6.87 -9.63
N SER A 74 21.94 -7.41 -10.76
CA SER A 74 23.31 -7.18 -11.27
C SER A 74 23.63 -5.70 -11.46
N ASP A 75 22.65 -4.92 -11.93
CA ASP A 75 22.82 -3.48 -12.21
C ASP A 75 22.84 -2.62 -10.93
N LEU A 76 22.64 -3.22 -9.76
CA LEU A 76 22.88 -2.61 -8.45
C LEU A 76 24.19 -3.06 -7.80
N SER A 77 25.11 -3.69 -8.54
CA SER A 77 26.40 -4.12 -8.02
C SER A 77 27.31 -2.94 -7.69
N ASP A 78 28.06 -3.04 -6.57
CA ASP A 78 29.10 -2.05 -6.19
C ASP A 78 30.24 -1.94 -7.21
N GLU A 79 30.34 -2.87 -8.17
CA GLU A 79 31.34 -2.80 -9.25
C GLU A 79 31.18 -1.55 -10.14
N TYR A 80 29.95 -1.03 -10.26
CA TYR A 80 29.69 0.23 -10.98
C TYR A 80 30.41 1.43 -10.35
N LEU A 81 30.60 1.45 -9.04
CA LEU A 81 31.32 2.51 -8.33
C LEU A 81 32.84 2.54 -8.68
N ASN A 82 33.38 1.44 -9.22
CA ASN A 82 34.79 1.33 -9.59
C ASN A 82 35.06 1.82 -11.01
N ASN A 83 34.02 2.08 -11.83
CA ASN A 83 34.17 2.52 -13.22
C ASN A 83 33.16 3.59 -13.61
N SER A 84 33.57 4.85 -13.54
CA SER A 84 32.67 6.01 -13.78
C SER A 84 32.04 6.00 -15.18
N ASN A 85 32.70 5.45 -16.20
CA ASN A 85 32.13 5.40 -17.56
C ASN A 85 30.99 4.36 -17.61
N THR A 86 31.22 3.16 -17.08
CA THR A 86 30.19 2.11 -17.04
C THR A 86 28.98 2.56 -16.20
N TYR A 87 29.23 3.25 -15.08
CA TYR A 87 28.18 3.82 -14.26
C TYR A 87 27.37 4.88 -15.01
N LEU A 88 28.04 5.83 -15.65
CA LEU A 88 27.38 6.87 -16.45
C LEU A 88 26.57 6.27 -17.62
N ASP A 89 27.09 5.22 -18.26
CA ASP A 89 26.36 4.53 -19.32
C ASP A 89 25.11 3.82 -18.81
N LEU A 90 25.16 3.25 -17.60
CA LEU A 90 23.96 2.71 -16.92
C LEU A 90 22.93 3.81 -16.68
N LEU A 91 23.31 4.95 -16.10
CA LEU A 91 22.41 6.07 -15.83
C LEU A 91 21.75 6.63 -17.10
N LYS A 92 22.38 6.49 -18.26
CA LYS A 92 21.85 6.91 -19.56
C LYS A 92 20.92 5.90 -20.22
N THR A 93 20.75 4.71 -19.66
CA THR A 93 19.96 3.63 -20.29
C THR A 93 18.51 4.05 -20.52
N TYR A 94 17.96 4.86 -19.62
CA TYR A 94 16.61 5.39 -19.69
C TYR A 94 16.59 6.90 -19.44
N SER A 95 15.99 7.66 -20.32
CA SER A 95 15.72 9.10 -20.12
C SER A 95 14.50 9.37 -19.24
N ASP A 96 13.62 8.38 -19.07
CA ASP A 96 12.51 8.41 -18.11
C ASP A 96 12.94 7.69 -16.83
N SER A 97 13.00 8.43 -15.73
CA SER A 97 13.49 7.94 -14.44
C SER A 97 12.56 6.94 -13.76
N GLU A 98 11.24 6.97 -14.06
CA GLU A 98 10.32 5.94 -13.56
C GLU A 98 10.63 4.59 -14.25
N ASN A 99 10.89 4.58 -15.56
CA ASN A 99 11.31 3.39 -16.29
C ASN A 99 12.70 2.90 -15.82
N PHE A 100 13.62 3.80 -15.48
CA PHE A 100 14.90 3.44 -14.88
C PHE A 100 14.72 2.73 -13.53
N PHE A 101 13.89 3.28 -12.65
CA PHE A 101 13.55 2.64 -11.37
C PHE A 101 12.94 1.24 -11.58
N GLU A 102 11.98 1.11 -12.49
CA GLU A 102 11.35 -0.18 -12.79
C GLU A 102 12.35 -1.22 -13.33
N SER A 103 13.37 -0.78 -14.12
CA SER A 103 14.39 -1.67 -14.66
C SER A 103 15.34 -2.25 -13.60
N LEU A 104 15.49 -1.55 -12.46
CA LEU A 104 16.34 -1.96 -11.34
C LEU A 104 15.59 -2.80 -10.30
N LYS A 105 14.30 -3.06 -10.49
CA LYS A 105 13.53 -3.90 -9.56
C LYS A 105 13.83 -5.38 -9.77
N TYR A 106 13.88 -6.10 -8.66
CA TYR A 106 13.89 -7.56 -8.68
C TYR A 106 12.58 -8.09 -9.29
N LYS A 107 12.65 -9.15 -10.10
CA LYS A 107 11.51 -9.69 -10.86
C LYS A 107 10.27 -10.02 -10.03
N ASP A 108 10.45 -10.39 -8.76
CA ASP A 108 9.36 -10.74 -7.85
C ASP A 108 8.94 -9.59 -6.92
N ASP A 109 9.56 -8.38 -7.09
CA ASP A 109 9.17 -7.18 -6.36
C ASP A 109 7.85 -6.60 -6.89
N ARG A 110 6.80 -6.75 -6.12
CA ARG A 110 5.45 -6.24 -6.40
C ARG A 110 5.12 -4.94 -5.68
N PHE A 111 6.05 -4.40 -4.85
CA PHE A 111 5.70 -3.46 -3.81
C PHE A 111 6.52 -2.17 -3.82
N SER A 112 7.69 -2.15 -4.45
CA SER A 112 8.49 -0.91 -4.60
C SER A 112 7.88 -0.01 -5.65
N TRP A 113 7.90 1.30 -5.39
CA TRP A 113 7.34 2.32 -6.28
C TRP A 113 8.03 3.66 -6.12
N ILE A 114 7.86 4.55 -7.11
CA ILE A 114 8.41 5.90 -7.17
C ILE A 114 7.32 6.90 -7.59
N ARG A 115 7.46 8.16 -7.23
CA ARG A 115 6.60 9.27 -7.66
C ARG A 115 7.43 10.46 -8.07
N LYS A 116 6.99 11.13 -9.14
CA LYS A 116 7.56 12.42 -9.60
C LYS A 116 7.37 13.54 -8.59
N GLU A 117 6.27 13.48 -7.85
CA GLU A 117 5.92 14.45 -6.84
C GLU A 117 5.90 13.78 -5.44
N SER A 118 6.81 14.17 -4.57
CA SER A 118 6.91 13.65 -3.20
C SER A 118 5.62 13.86 -2.41
N SER A 119 4.95 14.99 -2.63
CA SER A 119 3.66 15.28 -2.00
C SER A 119 2.56 14.28 -2.35
N GLN A 120 2.60 13.69 -3.57
CA GLN A 120 1.69 12.61 -3.93
C GLN A 120 1.98 11.35 -3.10
N LEU A 121 3.26 11.00 -2.93
CA LEU A 121 3.70 9.87 -2.12
C LEU A 121 3.28 10.06 -0.65
N GLU A 122 3.54 11.23 -0.09
CA GLU A 122 3.18 11.59 1.29
C GLU A 122 1.66 11.52 1.52
N ASN A 123 0.88 12.09 0.61
CA ASN A 123 -0.58 12.03 0.67
C ASN A 123 -1.09 10.58 0.62
N GLU A 124 -0.53 9.75 -0.28
CA GLU A 124 -0.89 8.34 -0.36
C GLU A 124 -0.57 7.58 0.94
N LEU A 125 0.57 7.88 1.62
CA LEU A 125 0.91 7.30 2.92
C LEU A 125 0.01 7.80 4.04
N ALA A 126 -0.39 9.06 4.00
CA ALA A 126 -1.30 9.67 4.97
C ALA A 126 -2.78 9.27 4.79
N GLY A 127 -3.12 8.53 3.73
CA GLY A 127 -4.52 8.19 3.40
C GLY A 127 -5.32 9.38 2.85
N ILE A 128 -4.63 10.32 2.20
CA ILE A 128 -5.22 11.52 1.59
C ILE A 128 -5.35 11.29 0.07
N SER A 129 -6.56 11.49 -0.46
CA SER A 129 -6.81 11.34 -1.89
C SER A 129 -8.03 12.16 -2.33
N ALA A 130 -8.25 12.29 -3.62
CA ALA A 130 -9.54 12.78 -4.15
C ALA A 130 -10.56 11.64 -4.05
N SER A 131 -11.45 11.70 -3.08
CA SER A 131 -12.40 10.62 -2.78
C SER A 131 -13.81 11.15 -2.51
N ASN A 132 -14.82 10.38 -2.90
CA ASN A 132 -16.20 10.58 -2.46
C ASN A 132 -16.56 9.67 -1.28
N GLY A 133 -15.64 8.81 -0.83
CA GLY A 133 -15.83 7.90 0.29
C GLY A 133 -16.59 6.62 -0.02
N LEU A 134 -16.91 6.35 -1.30
CA LEU A 134 -17.51 5.09 -1.70
C LEU A 134 -16.42 4.05 -1.99
N ILE A 135 -16.42 2.94 -1.27
CA ILE A 135 -15.52 1.81 -1.50
C ILE A 135 -16.30 0.64 -2.07
N PHE A 136 -15.87 0.16 -3.22
CA PHE A 136 -16.58 -0.86 -3.99
C PHE A 136 -15.63 -1.80 -4.72
N ASP A 137 -16.16 -2.94 -5.15
CA ASP A 137 -15.53 -3.88 -6.06
C ASP A 137 -16.22 -3.91 -7.39
N VAL A 138 -15.47 -4.25 -8.43
CA VAL A 138 -15.98 -4.42 -9.79
C VAL A 138 -15.89 -5.90 -10.18
N TYR A 139 -16.98 -6.45 -10.70
CA TYR A 139 -17.09 -7.84 -11.13
C TYR A 139 -17.67 -7.91 -12.52
N TYR A 140 -17.45 -9.04 -13.22
CA TYR A 140 -18.27 -9.37 -14.38
C TYR A 140 -19.71 -9.55 -13.93
N LYS A 141 -20.64 -9.01 -14.74
CA LYS A 141 -22.09 -9.12 -14.47
C LYS A 141 -22.57 -10.57 -14.58
N ASP A 142 -22.06 -11.27 -15.59
CA ASP A 142 -22.40 -12.65 -15.89
C ASP A 142 -21.25 -13.34 -16.66
N SER A 143 -21.46 -14.57 -17.09
CA SER A 143 -20.47 -15.37 -17.82
C SER A 143 -20.16 -14.91 -19.24
N SER A 144 -20.87 -13.91 -19.78
CA SER A 144 -20.55 -13.32 -21.10
C SER A 144 -19.27 -12.50 -21.08
N ASN A 145 -18.87 -12.01 -19.87
CA ASN A 145 -17.69 -11.16 -19.64
C ASN A 145 -17.71 -9.85 -20.47
N THR A 146 -18.89 -9.37 -20.85
CA THR A 146 -19.04 -8.13 -21.62
C THR A 146 -19.33 -6.93 -20.74
N ASP A 147 -20.22 -7.11 -19.76
CA ASP A 147 -20.69 -6.06 -18.87
C ASP A 147 -20.13 -6.23 -17.47
N LEU A 148 -19.93 -5.11 -16.77
CA LEU A 148 -19.45 -5.09 -15.40
C LEU A 148 -20.52 -4.54 -14.46
N ILE A 149 -20.38 -4.91 -13.19
CA ILE A 149 -21.12 -4.34 -12.07
C ILE A 149 -20.14 -3.87 -11.00
N GLY A 150 -20.51 -2.80 -10.31
CA GLY A 150 -19.88 -2.42 -9.05
C GLY A 150 -20.75 -2.86 -7.87
N ILE A 151 -20.12 -3.37 -6.81
CA ILE A 151 -20.78 -3.76 -5.55
C ILE A 151 -20.14 -2.99 -4.40
N VAL A 152 -20.93 -2.25 -3.67
CA VAL A 152 -20.46 -1.41 -2.56
C VAL A 152 -19.99 -2.28 -1.40
N ARG A 153 -18.72 -2.14 -1.00
CA ARG A 153 -18.16 -2.80 0.19
C ARG A 153 -18.50 -2.06 1.46
N TYR A 154 -18.26 -0.76 1.47
CA TYR A 154 -18.63 0.14 2.57
C TYR A 154 -18.58 1.59 2.13
N VAL A 155 -19.13 2.45 2.98
CA VAL A 155 -19.12 3.90 2.80
C VAL A 155 -18.33 4.50 3.97
N LEU A 156 -17.38 5.37 3.66
CA LEU A 156 -16.59 6.07 4.67
C LEU A 156 -17.46 7.07 5.43
N PRO A 157 -17.39 7.12 6.76
CA PRO A 157 -18.08 8.13 7.54
C PRO A 157 -17.66 9.56 7.14
N ASN A 158 -18.62 10.50 7.22
CA ASN A 158 -18.37 11.93 6.92
C ASN A 158 -17.87 12.20 5.48
N SER A 159 -18.21 11.34 4.54
CA SER A 159 -17.89 11.49 3.12
C SER A 159 -19.10 11.91 2.30
N ASN A 160 -18.89 12.36 1.06
CA ASN A 160 -20.00 12.69 0.16
C ASN A 160 -20.95 11.50 -0.06
N ALA A 161 -20.42 10.28 -0.18
CA ALA A 161 -21.22 9.08 -0.31
C ALA A 161 -22.09 8.83 0.94
N SER A 162 -21.60 9.18 2.15
CA SER A 162 -22.36 9.01 3.40
C SER A 162 -23.56 9.97 3.54
N GLU A 163 -23.60 11.02 2.73
CA GLU A 163 -24.75 11.96 2.67
C GLU A 163 -25.86 11.48 1.72
N THR A 164 -25.62 10.36 1.02
CA THR A 164 -26.58 9.74 0.10
C THR A 164 -27.22 8.50 0.76
N ASP A 165 -28.16 7.87 0.05
CA ASP A 165 -28.79 6.62 0.50
C ASP A 165 -28.06 5.35 -0.02
N ILE A 166 -26.83 5.50 -0.55
CA ILE A 166 -25.99 4.38 -0.96
C ILE A 166 -25.42 3.65 0.26
N LYS A 167 -25.41 2.33 0.22
CA LYS A 167 -24.98 1.49 1.33
C LYS A 167 -24.27 0.22 0.87
N ARG A 168 -23.64 -0.44 1.82
CA ARG A 168 -23.01 -1.76 1.62
C ARG A 168 -23.99 -2.75 0.98
N GLY A 169 -23.52 -3.45 -0.05
CA GLY A 169 -24.27 -4.41 -0.83
C GLY A 169 -25.05 -3.80 -2.00
N ASP A 170 -25.16 -2.47 -2.10
CA ASP A 170 -25.79 -1.84 -3.25
C ASP A 170 -24.99 -2.13 -4.52
N ILE A 171 -25.71 -2.28 -5.63
CA ILE A 171 -25.16 -2.65 -6.93
C ILE A 171 -25.38 -1.51 -7.91
N PHE A 172 -24.39 -1.25 -8.77
CA PHE A 172 -24.49 -0.33 -9.90
C PHE A 172 -23.93 -0.95 -11.17
N THR A 173 -24.48 -0.60 -12.32
CA THR A 173 -24.14 -1.18 -13.63
C THR A 173 -23.58 -0.16 -14.61
N GLY A 174 -23.58 1.12 -14.23
CA GLY A 174 -23.17 2.19 -15.13
C GLY A 174 -22.78 3.48 -14.42
N VAL A 175 -22.16 4.37 -15.18
CA VAL A 175 -21.81 5.74 -14.79
C VAL A 175 -22.32 6.71 -15.86
N ASN A 176 -23.07 7.74 -15.46
CA ASN A 176 -23.62 8.74 -16.38
C ASN A 176 -24.40 8.14 -17.56
N ASN A 177 -25.19 7.10 -17.31
CA ASN A 177 -25.95 6.30 -18.30
C ASN A 177 -25.05 5.53 -19.30
N ILE A 178 -23.79 5.33 -19.00
CA ILE A 178 -22.88 4.50 -19.78
C ILE A 178 -22.69 3.19 -19.02
N THR A 179 -23.00 2.05 -19.62
CA THR A 179 -22.80 0.72 -19.05
C THR A 179 -21.30 0.47 -18.79
N LEU A 180 -20.98 -0.10 -17.63
CA LEU A 180 -19.62 -0.48 -17.30
C LEU A 180 -19.18 -1.70 -18.10
N THR A 181 -17.99 -1.60 -18.69
CA THR A 181 -17.33 -2.67 -19.46
C THR A 181 -15.85 -2.77 -19.08
N PRO A 182 -15.16 -3.88 -19.41
CA PRO A 182 -13.72 -4.01 -19.17
C PRO A 182 -12.87 -2.89 -19.78
N SER A 183 -13.35 -2.26 -20.88
CA SER A 183 -12.60 -1.22 -21.58
C SER A 183 -12.80 0.19 -21.01
N ASN A 184 -13.87 0.44 -20.21
CA ASN A 184 -14.22 1.80 -19.81
C ASN A 184 -14.28 2.02 -18.28
N TYR A 185 -14.36 0.96 -17.47
CA TYR A 185 -14.62 1.10 -16.03
C TYR A 185 -13.53 1.90 -15.29
N VAL A 186 -12.27 1.75 -15.67
CA VAL A 186 -11.16 2.50 -15.06
C VAL A 186 -11.33 4.00 -15.29
N GLN A 187 -11.60 4.40 -16.54
CA GLN A 187 -11.80 5.81 -16.89
C GLN A 187 -13.06 6.38 -16.22
N LEU A 188 -14.15 5.63 -16.17
CA LEU A 188 -15.42 6.11 -15.63
C LEU A 188 -15.43 6.24 -14.11
N LEU A 189 -14.82 5.28 -13.40
CA LEU A 189 -14.88 5.20 -11.93
C LEU A 189 -13.67 5.86 -11.25
N TYR A 190 -12.47 5.69 -11.84
CA TYR A 190 -11.21 6.14 -11.24
C TYR A 190 -10.54 7.31 -11.98
N GLY A 191 -11.09 7.73 -13.11
CA GLY A 191 -10.61 8.89 -13.89
C GLY A 191 -10.77 10.21 -13.14
N ASN A 192 -10.32 11.30 -13.78
CA ASN A 192 -10.21 12.64 -13.17
C ASN A 192 -11.54 13.36 -12.97
N ASN A 193 -12.68 12.78 -13.37
CA ASN A 193 -13.99 13.39 -13.15
C ASN A 193 -14.29 13.47 -11.65
N LEU A 194 -14.44 14.69 -11.15
CA LEU A 194 -14.77 14.91 -9.73
C LEU A 194 -16.24 14.56 -9.43
N THR A 195 -17.16 14.71 -10.39
CA THR A 195 -18.59 14.42 -10.19
C THR A 195 -19.10 13.44 -11.23
N TYR A 196 -19.84 12.43 -10.81
CA TYR A 196 -20.49 11.46 -11.67
C TYR A 196 -21.75 10.88 -11.03
N ASN A 197 -22.61 10.26 -11.85
CA ASN A 197 -23.83 9.59 -11.42
C ASN A 197 -23.68 8.07 -11.56
N LEU A 198 -23.94 7.32 -10.50
CA LEU A 198 -24.05 5.87 -10.56
C LEU A 198 -25.45 5.46 -11.00
N ASN A 199 -25.54 4.56 -11.97
CA ASN A 199 -26.78 3.92 -12.39
C ASN A 199 -26.98 2.66 -11.57
N MET A 200 -27.94 2.68 -10.63
CA MET A 200 -28.15 1.62 -9.66
C MET A 200 -28.86 0.40 -10.26
N ALA A 201 -28.66 -0.74 -9.64
CA ALA A 201 -29.27 -2.00 -10.01
C ALA A 201 -29.66 -2.79 -8.76
N GLU A 202 -30.51 -3.81 -8.94
CA GLU A 202 -30.94 -4.74 -7.89
C GLU A 202 -30.62 -6.17 -8.31
N TYR A 203 -30.29 -7.00 -7.32
CA TYR A 203 -30.11 -8.44 -7.48
C TYR A 203 -31.33 -9.16 -6.89
N THR A 204 -32.05 -9.90 -7.73
CA THR A 204 -33.22 -10.68 -7.32
C THR A 204 -33.22 -12.01 -8.06
N ASP A 205 -33.31 -13.10 -7.32
CA ASP A 205 -33.40 -14.48 -7.86
C ASP A 205 -32.32 -14.85 -8.89
N GLY A 206 -31.08 -14.39 -8.64
CA GLY A 206 -29.95 -14.69 -9.54
C GLY A 206 -29.81 -13.71 -10.71
N VAL A 207 -30.68 -12.70 -10.82
CA VAL A 207 -30.68 -11.73 -11.91
C VAL A 207 -30.35 -10.33 -11.44
N ILE A 208 -29.47 -9.64 -12.15
CA ILE A 208 -29.15 -8.22 -11.94
C ILE A 208 -29.95 -7.38 -12.93
N SER A 209 -30.83 -6.55 -12.41
CA SER A 209 -31.71 -5.66 -13.17
C SER A 209 -31.42 -4.21 -12.86
N SER A 210 -31.26 -3.38 -13.89
CA SER A 210 -31.10 -1.92 -13.74
C SER A 210 -32.38 -1.31 -13.14
N THR A 211 -32.21 -0.31 -12.30
CA THR A 211 -33.30 0.49 -11.74
C THR A 211 -33.28 1.91 -12.29
N GLU A 212 -34.32 2.69 -12.00
CA GLU A 212 -34.33 4.13 -12.32
C GLU A 212 -33.54 4.97 -11.29
N LYS A 213 -33.07 4.35 -10.21
CA LYS A 213 -32.34 5.04 -9.15
C LYS A 213 -30.96 5.48 -9.64
N ILE A 214 -30.67 6.77 -9.42
CA ILE A 214 -29.39 7.39 -9.75
C ILE A 214 -28.82 7.99 -8.46
N ILE A 215 -27.55 7.70 -8.18
CA ILE A 215 -26.82 8.30 -7.05
C ILE A 215 -25.74 9.22 -7.60
N LYS A 216 -25.83 10.50 -7.29
CA LYS A 216 -24.80 11.48 -7.64
C LYS A 216 -23.72 11.49 -6.58
N LEU A 217 -22.47 11.32 -7.00
CA LEU A 217 -21.29 11.36 -6.15
C LEU A 217 -20.32 12.46 -6.61
N THR A 218 -19.69 13.11 -5.62
CA THR A 218 -18.67 14.13 -5.87
C THR A 218 -17.44 13.80 -5.03
N LYS A 219 -16.28 13.67 -5.68
CA LYS A 219 -14.99 13.52 -5.01
C LYS A 219 -14.60 14.85 -4.36
N VAL A 220 -14.16 14.79 -3.12
CA VAL A 220 -13.56 15.91 -2.39
C VAL A 220 -12.06 15.77 -2.53
N GLU A 221 -11.39 16.82 -3.01
CA GLU A 221 -9.92 16.86 -3.08
C GLU A 221 -9.34 16.89 -1.67
N ASN A 222 -8.20 16.23 -1.47
CA ASN A 222 -7.54 16.12 -0.17
C ASN A 222 -8.43 15.53 0.94
N PHE A 223 -9.32 14.61 0.57
CA PHE A 223 -10.12 13.88 1.54
C PHE A 223 -9.23 12.90 2.31
N GLN A 224 -9.16 13.08 3.64
CA GLN A 224 -8.45 12.16 4.52
C GLN A 224 -9.38 11.05 4.98
N GLU A 225 -9.05 9.81 4.64
CA GLU A 225 -9.83 8.65 5.02
C GLU A 225 -9.66 8.36 6.52
N ASN A 226 -10.77 8.34 7.27
CA ASN A 226 -10.73 7.85 8.65
C ASN A 226 -10.65 6.32 8.65
N PRO A 227 -9.57 5.72 9.15
CA PRO A 227 -9.39 4.27 9.13
C PRO A 227 -10.28 3.52 10.13
N ILE A 228 -10.83 4.21 11.14
CA ILE A 228 -11.75 3.63 12.11
C ILE A 228 -13.14 3.66 11.51
N GLN A 229 -13.51 2.57 10.82
CA GLN A 229 -14.84 2.48 10.20
C GLN A 229 -15.96 2.35 11.24
N LEU A 230 -15.71 1.54 12.26
CA LEU A 230 -16.68 1.32 13.35
C LEU A 230 -15.97 0.77 14.57
N SER A 231 -16.32 1.31 15.75
CA SER A 231 -15.96 0.77 17.06
C SER A 231 -17.21 0.66 17.93
N LYS A 232 -17.43 -0.50 18.55
CA LYS A 232 -18.58 -0.73 19.44
C LYS A 232 -18.36 -1.86 20.43
N ILE A 233 -19.18 -1.90 21.48
CA ILE A 233 -19.28 -3.02 22.42
C ILE A 233 -20.47 -3.89 22.03
N ILE A 234 -20.25 -5.20 21.96
CA ILE A 234 -21.29 -6.21 21.69
C ILE A 234 -21.41 -7.13 22.91
N ASN A 235 -22.61 -7.26 23.45
CA ASN A 235 -22.86 -8.19 24.55
C ASN A 235 -23.18 -9.59 24.01
N VAL A 236 -22.44 -10.61 24.49
CA VAL A 236 -22.61 -12.01 24.12
C VAL A 236 -22.73 -12.82 25.39
N GLY A 237 -23.96 -13.05 25.81
CA GLY A 237 -24.23 -13.57 27.16
C GLY A 237 -23.70 -12.60 28.23
N GLU A 238 -22.85 -13.11 29.13
CA GLU A 238 -22.19 -12.29 30.15
C GLU A 238 -20.91 -11.59 29.68
N LYS A 239 -20.45 -11.88 28.46
CA LYS A 239 -19.23 -11.32 27.90
C LYS A 239 -19.48 -9.97 27.24
N LYS A 240 -18.57 -9.01 27.46
CA LYS A 240 -18.47 -7.80 26.67
C LYS A 240 -17.39 -7.96 25.62
N VAL A 241 -17.76 -7.89 24.36
CA VAL A 241 -16.85 -8.05 23.21
C VAL A 241 -16.63 -6.68 22.58
N GLY A 242 -15.37 -6.24 22.54
CA GLY A 242 -14.98 -5.08 21.73
C GLY A 242 -14.95 -5.48 20.25
N TYR A 243 -15.61 -4.71 19.40
CA TYR A 243 -15.53 -4.85 17.94
C TYR A 243 -14.93 -3.57 17.36
N LEU A 244 -13.85 -3.73 16.60
CA LEU A 244 -13.19 -2.64 15.86
C LEU A 244 -13.01 -3.06 14.41
N MET A 245 -13.65 -2.35 13.48
CA MET A 245 -13.29 -2.41 12.06
C MET A 245 -12.32 -1.30 11.76
N TYR A 246 -11.10 -1.70 11.38
CA TYR A 246 -9.96 -0.82 11.14
C TYR A 246 -9.41 -1.04 9.73
N ASN A 247 -9.51 -0.03 8.89
CA ASN A 247 -9.30 -0.18 7.45
C ASN A 247 -7.89 0.18 6.96
N GLN A 248 -7.07 0.81 7.80
CA GLN A 248 -5.66 1.11 7.47
C GLN A 248 -4.88 1.51 8.72
N PHE A 249 -3.57 1.16 8.79
CA PHE A 249 -2.67 1.60 9.85
C PHE A 249 -2.06 2.96 9.48
N LEU A 250 -2.76 4.05 9.82
CA LEU A 250 -2.36 5.43 9.55
C LEU A 250 -1.82 6.09 10.83
N SER A 251 -0.56 6.55 10.80
CA SER A 251 0.09 7.22 11.94
C SER A 251 -0.65 8.50 12.35
N SER A 252 -1.27 9.21 11.40
CA SER A 252 -2.10 10.40 11.66
C SER A 252 -3.36 10.13 12.50
N PHE A 253 -3.78 8.85 12.64
CA PHE A 253 -4.93 8.45 13.45
C PHE A 253 -4.56 7.64 14.71
N GLU A 254 -3.29 7.64 15.10
CA GLU A 254 -2.81 6.94 16.29
C GLU A 254 -3.60 7.33 17.55
N GLU A 255 -3.82 8.62 17.78
CA GLU A 255 -4.59 9.11 18.92
C GLU A 255 -6.05 8.65 18.94
N ASN A 256 -6.67 8.62 17.77
CA ASN A 256 -8.05 8.12 17.64
C ASN A 256 -8.11 6.63 17.98
N LEU A 257 -7.13 5.86 17.52
CA LEU A 257 -7.03 4.43 17.83
C LEU A 257 -6.80 4.20 19.33
N ILE A 258 -5.88 4.93 19.96
CA ILE A 258 -5.66 4.89 21.41
C ILE A 258 -6.96 5.16 22.15
N SER A 259 -7.75 6.17 21.74
CA SER A 259 -9.04 6.50 22.35
C SER A 259 -10.06 5.35 22.26
N VAL A 260 -10.04 4.57 21.18
CA VAL A 260 -10.89 3.36 21.05
C VAL A 260 -10.48 2.31 22.09
N PHE A 261 -9.18 2.07 22.24
CA PHE A 261 -8.66 1.10 23.22
C PHE A 261 -8.87 1.57 24.67
N ASP A 262 -8.78 2.87 24.94
CA ASP A 262 -9.17 3.44 26.25
C ASP A 262 -10.63 3.14 26.58
N ASN A 263 -11.54 3.31 25.60
CA ASN A 263 -12.94 2.97 25.77
C ASN A 263 -13.14 1.45 26.00
N PHE A 264 -12.46 0.60 25.27
CA PHE A 264 -12.51 -0.84 25.48
C PHE A 264 -12.01 -1.25 26.87
N LYS A 265 -10.94 -0.62 27.34
CA LYS A 265 -10.42 -0.81 28.70
C LYS A 265 -11.43 -0.33 29.76
N PHE A 266 -11.99 0.86 29.58
CA PHE A 266 -13.00 1.42 30.48
C PHE A 266 -14.24 0.53 30.58
N GLU A 267 -14.73 0.00 29.44
CA GLU A 267 -15.85 -0.94 29.37
C GLU A 267 -15.50 -2.34 29.89
N ASN A 268 -14.22 -2.60 30.17
CA ASN A 268 -13.72 -3.88 30.66
C ASN A 268 -14.13 -5.05 29.76
N ILE A 269 -13.81 -4.96 28.46
CA ILE A 269 -14.09 -6.04 27.50
C ILE A 269 -13.35 -7.31 27.88
N SER A 270 -13.98 -8.47 27.64
CA SER A 270 -13.38 -9.80 27.88
C SER A 270 -12.75 -10.39 26.60
N ASP A 271 -13.25 -9.99 25.45
CA ASP A 271 -12.82 -10.49 24.14
C ASP A 271 -12.75 -9.31 23.14
N LEU A 272 -11.85 -9.40 22.16
CA LEU A 272 -11.70 -8.42 21.08
C LEU A 272 -11.90 -9.10 19.72
N ILE A 273 -12.73 -8.48 18.88
CA ILE A 273 -12.81 -8.75 17.44
C ILE A 273 -12.18 -7.59 16.71
N LEU A 274 -11.08 -7.85 16.02
CA LEU A 274 -10.44 -6.89 15.15
C LEU A 274 -10.76 -7.25 13.69
N ASP A 275 -11.56 -6.42 13.05
CA ASP A 275 -11.98 -6.63 11.67
C ASP A 275 -11.03 -5.90 10.71
N LEU A 276 -10.12 -6.67 10.13
CA LEU A 276 -9.09 -6.22 9.18
C LEU A 276 -9.39 -6.67 7.75
N ARG A 277 -10.62 -7.12 7.45
CA ARG A 277 -10.95 -7.71 6.13
C ARG A 277 -10.65 -6.80 4.94
N TYR A 278 -10.60 -5.49 5.11
CA TYR A 278 -10.28 -4.53 4.06
C TYR A 278 -9.03 -3.70 4.36
N ASN A 279 -8.23 -4.11 5.34
CA ASN A 279 -7.05 -3.37 5.78
C ASN A 279 -5.79 -3.81 5.00
N PRO A 280 -5.26 -2.96 4.10
CA PRO A 280 -4.10 -3.29 3.28
C PRO A 280 -2.75 -3.07 3.99
N GLY A 281 -2.76 -2.70 5.28
CA GLY A 281 -1.56 -2.43 6.06
C GLY A 281 -1.34 -0.94 6.38
N GLY A 282 -0.10 -0.50 6.40
CA GLY A 282 0.34 0.86 6.72
C GLY A 282 1.58 0.90 7.60
N SER A 283 1.58 1.76 8.61
CA SER A 283 2.65 2.00 9.57
C SER A 283 2.99 0.78 10.43
N VAL A 284 4.26 0.44 10.50
CA VAL A 284 4.80 -0.60 11.40
C VAL A 284 4.64 -0.18 12.86
N ASN A 285 4.91 1.08 13.19
CA ASN A 285 4.74 1.61 14.55
C ASN A 285 3.29 1.49 15.01
N ASN A 286 2.33 1.87 14.17
CA ASN A 286 0.91 1.80 14.50
C ASN A 286 0.43 0.35 14.71
N ALA A 287 0.95 -0.61 13.91
CA ALA A 287 0.69 -2.04 14.13
C ALA A 287 1.32 -2.54 15.46
N THR A 288 2.54 -2.12 15.77
CA THR A 288 3.23 -2.43 17.02
C THR A 288 2.48 -1.89 18.24
N TYR A 289 1.99 -0.64 18.17
CA TYR A 289 1.19 -0.06 19.26
C TYR A 289 -0.16 -0.74 19.40
N THR A 290 -0.79 -1.13 18.29
CA THR A 290 -2.04 -1.91 18.33
C THR A 290 -1.82 -3.25 19.03
N ALA A 291 -0.74 -3.98 18.70
CA ALA A 291 -0.37 -5.21 19.37
C ALA A 291 -0.11 -5.01 20.87
N SER A 292 0.58 -3.91 21.20
CA SER A 292 0.90 -3.53 22.59
C SER A 292 -0.35 -3.19 23.40
N MET A 293 -1.33 -2.52 22.80
CA MET A 293 -2.62 -2.25 23.45
C MET A 293 -3.44 -3.53 23.67
N ILE A 294 -3.34 -4.49 22.78
CA ILE A 294 -4.01 -5.79 22.91
C ILE A 294 -3.36 -6.62 24.02
N ALA A 295 -2.04 -6.74 24.01
CA ALA A 295 -1.26 -7.67 24.84
C ALA A 295 -0.20 -6.91 25.67
N GLY A 296 -0.62 -5.92 26.47
CA GLY A 296 0.27 -5.04 27.23
C GLY A 296 1.12 -5.77 28.28
N GLN A 297 0.75 -7.00 28.69
CA GLN A 297 1.56 -7.85 29.54
C GLN A 297 2.91 -8.24 28.89
N LEU A 298 3.07 -8.05 27.58
CA LEU A 298 4.28 -8.38 26.82
C LEU A 298 5.26 -7.20 26.69
N ASN A 299 5.05 -6.10 27.40
CA ASN A 299 5.93 -4.93 27.31
C ASN A 299 7.41 -5.29 27.44
N GLY A 300 8.22 -4.93 26.44
CA GLY A 300 9.65 -5.23 26.35
C GLY A 300 9.99 -6.53 25.60
N GLU A 301 9.00 -7.39 25.30
CA GLU A 301 9.22 -8.56 24.45
C GLU A 301 9.32 -8.13 22.96
N ILE A 302 9.92 -8.99 22.14
CA ILE A 302 10.10 -8.71 20.70
C ILE A 302 8.80 -8.97 19.96
N PHE A 303 8.17 -7.91 19.44
CA PHE A 303 7.01 -8.01 18.57
C PHE A 303 7.42 -8.46 17.16
N ALA A 304 8.45 -7.82 16.59
CA ALA A 304 8.94 -8.11 15.25
C ALA A 304 10.46 -7.93 15.13
N LYS A 305 11.04 -8.64 14.16
CA LYS A 305 12.45 -8.55 13.76
C LYS A 305 12.54 -8.06 12.33
N GLU A 306 13.42 -7.10 12.07
CA GLU A 306 13.67 -6.54 10.76
C GLU A 306 14.90 -7.20 10.14
N ILE A 307 14.71 -7.75 8.94
CA ILE A 307 15.76 -8.41 8.16
C ILE A 307 16.04 -7.55 6.93
N TRP A 308 17.07 -6.73 7.02
CA TRP A 308 17.50 -5.83 5.95
C TRP A 308 18.38 -6.54 4.91
N ASN A 309 18.74 -5.84 3.83
CA ASN A 309 19.81 -6.32 2.95
C ASN A 309 21.15 -6.45 3.72
N SER A 310 22.13 -7.12 3.14
CA SER A 310 23.40 -7.40 3.84
C SER A 310 24.11 -6.13 4.33
N LYS A 311 24.12 -5.05 3.52
CA LYS A 311 24.80 -3.79 3.86
C LYS A 311 24.19 -3.13 5.09
N MET A 312 22.86 -2.98 5.09
CA MET A 312 22.15 -2.33 6.19
C MET A 312 22.09 -3.23 7.44
N ASN A 313 21.96 -4.53 7.25
CA ASN A 313 21.98 -5.47 8.36
C ASN A 313 23.32 -5.45 9.10
N ASP A 314 24.46 -5.49 8.37
CA ASP A 314 25.80 -5.40 8.95
C ASP A 314 26.01 -4.05 9.65
N PHE A 315 25.52 -2.96 9.03
CA PHE A 315 25.58 -1.63 9.64
C PHE A 315 24.80 -1.56 10.94
N TYR A 316 23.52 -1.97 10.97
CA TYR A 316 22.70 -1.90 12.16
C TYR A 316 23.16 -2.84 13.27
N GLN A 317 23.59 -4.07 12.95
CA GLN A 317 24.13 -4.98 13.94
C GLN A 317 25.31 -4.37 14.71
N LYS A 318 26.10 -3.54 14.05
CA LYS A 318 27.30 -2.94 14.62
C LYS A 318 27.03 -1.59 15.33
N GLU A 319 26.23 -0.73 14.71
CA GLU A 319 26.10 0.67 15.14
C GLU A 319 24.78 0.96 15.88
N ALA A 320 23.72 0.18 15.64
CA ALA A 320 22.37 0.42 16.20
C ALA A 320 21.52 -0.86 16.25
N PRO A 321 21.92 -1.90 16.99
CA PRO A 321 21.25 -3.21 16.97
C PRO A 321 19.78 -3.15 17.40
N ASP A 322 19.40 -2.19 18.23
CA ASP A 322 18.02 -2.01 18.69
C ASP A 322 17.07 -1.61 17.53
N ARG A 323 17.61 -1.10 16.41
CA ARG A 323 16.80 -0.82 15.22
C ARG A 323 16.39 -2.06 14.43
N LEU A 324 16.94 -3.22 14.75
CA LEU A 324 16.58 -4.48 14.10
C LEU A 324 15.38 -5.16 14.73
N VAL A 325 14.80 -4.57 15.78
CA VAL A 325 13.67 -5.15 16.50
C VAL A 325 12.63 -4.10 16.85
N ASN A 326 11.37 -4.49 16.74
CA ASN A 326 10.24 -3.72 17.24
C ASN A 326 9.75 -4.42 18.53
N LEU A 327 9.74 -3.69 19.63
CA LEU A 327 9.33 -4.23 20.93
C LEU A 327 7.87 -3.86 21.23
N PHE A 328 7.17 -4.76 21.93
CA PHE A 328 5.96 -4.35 22.63
C PHE A 328 6.28 -3.21 23.60
N SER A 329 5.45 -2.17 23.61
CA SER A 329 5.71 -0.95 24.38
C SER A 329 4.47 -0.48 25.15
N ASN A 330 4.67 0.12 26.31
CA ASN A 330 3.61 0.81 27.06
C ASN A 330 3.44 2.28 26.67
N VAL A 331 4.30 2.78 25.79
CA VAL A 331 4.32 4.16 25.33
C VAL A 331 4.57 4.24 23.84
N THR A 332 4.09 5.31 23.20
CA THR A 332 4.43 5.63 21.81
C THR A 332 5.83 6.21 21.70
N SER A 333 6.37 6.41 20.49
CA SER A 333 7.64 7.11 20.23
C SER A 333 7.63 8.55 20.78
N THR A 334 6.45 9.18 20.89
CA THR A 334 6.26 10.51 21.46
C THR A 334 6.11 10.51 22.99
N GLY A 335 6.16 9.33 23.64
CA GLY A 335 6.04 9.18 25.09
C GLY A 335 4.59 9.16 25.62
N LYS A 336 3.58 9.02 24.75
CA LYS A 336 2.19 8.87 25.17
C LYS A 336 1.92 7.46 25.69
N ASN A 337 1.24 7.34 26.82
CA ASN A 337 0.89 6.03 27.40
C ASN A 337 -0.13 5.30 26.50
N LEU A 338 0.10 4.00 26.31
CA LEU A 338 -0.81 3.11 25.63
C LEU A 338 -1.73 2.40 26.63
N PRO A 339 -3.06 2.42 26.45
CA PRO A 339 -3.95 1.58 27.22
C PRO A 339 -3.67 0.11 26.93
N ASN A 340 -3.77 -0.76 27.91
CA ASN A 340 -3.59 -2.20 27.71
C ASN A 340 -4.85 -2.98 28.12
N LEU A 341 -5.21 -3.94 27.29
CA LEU A 341 -6.34 -4.86 27.52
C LEU A 341 -5.86 -6.18 28.17
N ASN A 342 -4.58 -6.51 28.11
CA ASN A 342 -3.97 -7.74 28.63
C ASN A 342 -4.68 -9.01 28.17
N LEU A 343 -5.07 -9.06 26.91
CA LEU A 343 -5.76 -10.21 26.33
C LEU A 343 -4.79 -11.35 26.00
N ASN A 344 -5.21 -12.58 26.27
CA ASN A 344 -4.48 -13.80 25.88
C ASN A 344 -5.07 -14.44 24.62
N LYS A 345 -6.12 -13.84 24.06
CA LYS A 345 -6.80 -14.29 22.86
C LYS A 345 -7.46 -13.12 22.14
N ILE A 346 -7.38 -13.10 20.82
CA ILE A 346 -8.15 -12.22 19.97
C ILE A 346 -8.79 -12.97 18.81
N TYR A 347 -9.80 -12.37 18.21
CA TYR A 347 -10.42 -12.83 16.97
C TYR A 347 -10.16 -11.79 15.89
N VAL A 348 -9.66 -12.24 14.73
CA VAL A 348 -9.34 -11.34 13.61
C VAL A 348 -10.14 -11.77 12.39
N ILE A 349 -10.95 -10.85 11.86
CA ILE A 349 -11.66 -11.07 10.60
C ILE A 349 -10.76 -10.61 9.45
N THR A 350 -10.50 -11.51 8.49
CA THR A 350 -9.58 -11.27 7.38
C THR A 350 -10.22 -11.55 6.02
N SER A 351 -9.63 -10.96 4.98
CA SER A 351 -9.86 -11.32 3.59
C SER A 351 -8.54 -11.33 2.82
N ASN A 352 -8.59 -11.65 1.53
CA ASN A 352 -7.44 -11.56 0.63
C ASN A 352 -6.92 -10.10 0.42
N ARG A 353 -7.58 -9.11 1.03
CA ARG A 353 -7.17 -7.70 1.07
C ARG A 353 -6.47 -7.34 2.38
N THR A 354 -6.54 -8.22 3.37
CA THR A 354 -5.76 -8.07 4.61
C THR A 354 -4.30 -8.29 4.28
N ALA A 355 -3.48 -7.25 4.42
CA ALA A 355 -2.11 -7.28 3.94
C ALA A 355 -1.14 -6.56 4.87
N SER A 356 0.16 -6.91 4.77
CA SER A 356 1.25 -6.04 5.22
C SER A 356 1.23 -5.81 6.75
N ALA A 357 1.11 -4.57 7.25
CA ALA A 357 1.05 -4.28 8.70
C ALA A 357 -0.09 -5.02 9.41
N SER A 358 -1.19 -5.36 8.71
CA SER A 358 -2.24 -6.23 9.26
C SER A 358 -1.74 -7.67 9.45
N GLU A 359 -0.99 -8.19 8.49
CA GLU A 359 -0.37 -9.52 8.59
C GLU A 359 0.74 -9.54 9.63
N LEU A 360 1.51 -8.44 9.73
CA LEU A 360 2.49 -8.24 10.78
C LEU A 360 1.85 -8.31 12.17
N LEU A 361 0.72 -7.61 12.38
CA LEU A 361 -0.03 -7.66 13.65
C LEU A 361 -0.43 -9.09 14.01
N ILE A 362 -1.03 -9.81 13.06
CA ILE A 362 -1.44 -11.22 13.24
C ILE A 362 -0.24 -12.09 13.55
N ASN A 363 0.82 -11.99 12.74
CA ASN A 363 2.03 -12.81 12.87
C ASN A 363 2.80 -12.48 14.15
N GLY A 364 2.96 -11.21 14.51
CA GLY A 364 3.69 -10.77 15.69
C GLY A 364 3.04 -11.15 17.02
N LEU A 365 1.71 -11.28 17.05
CA LEU A 365 0.96 -11.72 18.22
C LEU A 365 0.95 -13.26 18.40
N LYS A 366 1.02 -14.04 17.31
CA LYS A 366 0.90 -15.51 17.33
C LYS A 366 1.87 -16.25 18.29
N PRO A 367 3.13 -15.80 18.49
CA PRO A 367 4.03 -16.44 19.46
C PRO A 367 3.57 -16.36 20.91
N TYR A 368 2.70 -15.39 21.23
CA TYR A 368 2.43 -14.98 22.61
C TYR A 368 1.00 -15.21 23.05
N ILE A 369 0.03 -15.08 22.12
CA ILE A 369 -1.40 -15.21 22.42
C ILE A 369 -2.13 -16.02 21.36
N ASP A 370 -3.33 -16.50 21.67
CA ASP A 370 -4.20 -17.14 20.70
C ASP A 370 -4.76 -16.11 19.72
N VAL A 371 -4.37 -16.17 18.45
CA VAL A 371 -4.93 -15.36 17.35
C VAL A 371 -5.83 -16.25 16.50
N ILE A 372 -7.13 -16.08 16.64
CA ILE A 372 -8.14 -16.84 15.90
C ILE A 372 -8.56 -16.06 14.67
N GLN A 373 -8.08 -16.47 13.51
CA GLN A 373 -8.36 -15.84 12.22
C GLN A 373 -9.59 -16.47 11.56
N ILE A 374 -10.55 -15.62 11.15
CA ILE A 374 -11.83 -16.00 10.53
C ILE A 374 -11.97 -15.22 9.23
N GLY A 375 -12.36 -15.88 8.15
CA GLY A 375 -12.55 -15.26 6.85
C GLY A 375 -11.72 -15.91 5.77
N ASP A 376 -11.13 -15.12 4.87
CA ASP A 376 -10.26 -15.59 3.81
C ASP A 376 -8.79 -15.51 4.20
N LYS A 377 -7.96 -16.23 3.46
CA LYS A 377 -6.51 -16.14 3.49
C LYS A 377 -6.05 -14.73 3.14
N THR A 378 -5.03 -14.24 3.82
CA THR A 378 -4.49 -12.90 3.62
C THR A 378 -3.64 -12.77 2.34
N SER A 379 -3.14 -11.57 2.05
CA SER A 379 -2.47 -11.22 0.80
C SER A 379 -1.05 -11.80 0.65
N GLY A 380 -0.28 -11.88 1.72
CA GLY A 380 1.11 -12.36 1.71
C GLY A 380 2.14 -11.27 1.46
N LYS A 381 2.05 -10.12 2.12
CA LYS A 381 3.09 -9.09 2.11
C LYS A 381 3.86 -9.06 3.42
N ASN A 382 5.02 -9.68 3.44
CA ASN A 382 5.93 -9.78 4.58
C ASN A 382 7.16 -8.86 4.47
N VAL A 383 7.12 -7.86 3.59
CA VAL A 383 8.21 -6.94 3.32
C VAL A 383 7.79 -5.50 3.60
N GLY A 384 8.74 -4.71 4.09
CA GLY A 384 8.57 -3.31 4.46
C GLY A 384 9.42 -2.36 3.61
N SER A 385 9.01 -1.11 3.58
CA SER A 385 9.64 -0.04 2.81
C SER A 385 9.91 1.20 3.67
N ILE A 386 10.74 2.10 3.15
CA ILE A 386 11.02 3.42 3.70
C ILE A 386 10.80 4.47 2.62
N THR A 387 10.52 5.70 3.03
CA THR A 387 10.47 6.83 2.09
C THR A 387 11.86 7.40 1.91
N LEU A 388 12.30 7.52 0.66
CA LEU A 388 13.59 8.09 0.30
C LEU A 388 13.41 9.32 -0.58
N TYR A 389 14.06 10.41 -0.17
CA TYR A 389 14.17 11.66 -0.91
C TYR A 389 15.61 11.86 -1.35
N ASP A 390 15.82 12.67 -2.39
CA ASP A 390 17.17 13.10 -2.78
C ASP A 390 17.64 14.21 -1.83
N TYR A 391 18.52 13.84 -0.89
CA TYR A 391 19.11 14.76 0.08
C TYR A 391 20.49 15.22 -0.39
N ILE A 392 20.67 16.56 -0.54
CA ILE A 392 21.91 17.16 -0.98
C ILE A 392 22.92 17.40 0.16
N ASP A 393 22.50 17.21 1.42
CA ASP A 393 23.36 17.36 2.59
C ASP A 393 22.94 16.47 3.77
N ASN A 394 23.76 16.42 4.81
CA ASN A 394 23.51 15.66 6.04
C ASN A 394 22.47 16.31 6.97
N ASN A 395 21.93 17.47 6.63
CA ASN A 395 20.91 18.16 7.42
C ASN A 395 19.50 17.83 6.93
N GLY A 396 19.37 16.97 5.94
CA GLY A 396 18.09 16.58 5.35
C GLY A 396 17.53 17.60 4.35
N THR A 397 18.38 18.44 3.73
CA THR A 397 17.96 19.36 2.68
C THR A 397 17.63 18.58 1.41
N ILE A 398 16.36 18.60 1.02
CA ILE A 398 15.90 17.95 -0.21
C ILE A 398 16.41 18.73 -1.42
N ASN A 399 16.81 18.01 -2.47
CA ASN A 399 17.26 18.59 -3.73
C ASN A 399 16.15 19.44 -4.38
N PRO A 400 16.35 20.76 -4.57
CA PRO A 400 15.29 21.62 -5.11
C PRO A 400 15.10 21.52 -6.63
N ARG A 401 15.90 20.68 -7.33
CA ARG A 401 15.84 20.56 -8.79
C ARG A 401 14.77 19.60 -9.27
N HIS A 402 14.29 18.71 -8.40
CA HIS A 402 13.19 17.78 -8.67
C HIS A 402 12.44 17.41 -7.40
N ASN A 403 11.26 16.82 -7.57
CA ASN A 403 10.40 16.41 -6.45
C ASN A 403 10.26 14.87 -6.35
N TYR A 404 11.13 14.10 -7.00
CA TYR A 404 11.04 12.65 -6.95
C TYR A 404 11.24 12.13 -5.53
N ALA A 405 10.39 11.18 -5.14
CA ALA A 405 10.56 10.38 -3.94
C ALA A 405 10.21 8.93 -4.25
N MET A 406 10.86 7.99 -3.58
CA MET A 406 10.63 6.58 -3.79
C MET A 406 10.38 5.81 -2.49
N GLN A 407 9.73 4.67 -2.63
CA GLN A 407 9.34 3.76 -1.54
C GLN A 407 9.82 2.34 -1.89
N PRO A 408 11.13 2.08 -1.88
CA PRO A 408 11.64 0.75 -2.15
C PRO A 408 11.36 -0.21 -1.00
N VAL A 409 11.20 -1.48 -1.29
CA VAL A 409 11.26 -2.54 -0.30
C VAL A 409 12.70 -2.63 0.22
N VAL A 410 12.87 -2.53 1.54
CA VAL A 410 14.19 -2.48 2.17
C VAL A 410 14.44 -3.61 3.17
N LEU A 411 13.35 -4.25 3.64
CA LEU A 411 13.44 -5.30 4.63
C LEU A 411 12.36 -6.38 4.46
N LYS A 412 12.64 -7.56 4.97
CA LYS A 412 11.64 -8.59 5.31
C LYS A 412 11.39 -8.53 6.81
N ILE A 413 10.14 -8.79 7.24
CA ILE A 413 9.78 -8.71 8.65
C ILE A 413 9.37 -10.07 9.18
N ALA A 414 9.91 -10.46 10.35
CA ALA A 414 9.61 -11.70 11.03
C ALA A 414 9.00 -11.43 12.41
N ASN A 415 8.26 -12.37 12.98
CA ASN A 415 7.79 -12.29 14.36
C ASN A 415 8.91 -12.58 15.39
N GLY A 416 8.59 -12.56 16.69
CA GLY A 416 9.53 -12.82 17.78
C GLY A 416 10.27 -14.15 17.66
N ASP A 417 9.62 -15.20 17.13
CA ASP A 417 10.21 -16.53 16.88
C ASP A 417 11.04 -16.59 15.58
N GLY A 418 11.03 -15.53 14.76
CA GLY A 418 11.76 -15.48 13.49
C GLY A 418 10.95 -15.98 12.29
N PHE A 419 9.65 -16.25 12.42
CA PHE A 419 8.80 -16.68 11.31
C PHE A 419 8.40 -15.50 10.43
N SER A 420 8.69 -15.61 9.13
CA SER A 420 8.39 -14.61 8.09
C SER A 420 7.84 -15.23 6.80
N ASP A 421 7.68 -16.56 6.73
CA ASP A 421 7.38 -17.27 5.48
C ASP A 421 5.86 -17.32 5.20
N TYR A 422 5.27 -16.13 4.99
CA TYR A 422 3.86 -15.98 4.61
C TYR A 422 3.69 -15.20 3.30
N ASP A 423 4.60 -15.37 2.35
CA ASP A 423 4.56 -14.73 1.01
C ASP A 423 3.27 -15.06 0.23
N ASN A 424 2.60 -16.14 0.60
CA ASN A 424 1.32 -16.56 0.04
C ASN A 424 0.12 -16.28 0.96
N GLY A 425 0.31 -15.48 1.98
CA GLY A 425 -0.72 -15.13 2.97
C GLY A 425 -0.79 -16.06 4.18
N LEU A 426 -1.44 -15.56 5.23
CA LEU A 426 -1.74 -16.29 6.46
C LEU A 426 -3.08 -17.01 6.30
N GLU A 427 -3.08 -18.32 6.53
CA GLU A 427 -4.30 -19.14 6.45
C GLU A 427 -5.21 -18.88 7.66
N PRO A 428 -6.54 -18.76 7.45
CA PRO A 428 -7.49 -18.60 8.53
C PRO A 428 -7.70 -19.93 9.30
N ASN A 429 -8.02 -19.82 10.59
CA ASN A 429 -8.47 -20.97 11.38
C ASN A 429 -9.86 -21.45 10.92
N TYR A 430 -10.67 -20.52 10.43
CA TYR A 430 -12.02 -20.79 9.93
C TYR A 430 -12.24 -20.02 8.62
N GLU A 431 -12.20 -20.76 7.51
CA GLU A 431 -12.40 -20.19 6.19
C GLU A 431 -13.88 -19.89 5.94
N ILE A 432 -14.16 -18.61 5.66
CA ILE A 432 -15.47 -18.10 5.27
C ILE A 432 -15.25 -16.94 4.30
N LEU A 433 -15.71 -17.11 3.08
CA LEU A 433 -15.62 -16.06 2.07
C LEU A 433 -16.82 -15.13 2.14
N GLU A 434 -16.63 -13.85 1.87
CA GLU A 434 -17.74 -12.90 1.75
C GLU A 434 -18.55 -13.24 0.49
N ASP A 435 -19.86 -13.41 0.67
CA ASP A 435 -20.78 -13.51 -0.44
C ASP A 435 -21.13 -12.10 -0.95
N LYS A 436 -20.72 -11.76 -2.16
CA LYS A 436 -20.91 -10.43 -2.77
C LYS A 436 -22.38 -10.00 -2.85
N TYR A 437 -23.32 -10.95 -2.82
CA TYR A 437 -24.75 -10.67 -2.82
C TYR A 437 -25.41 -10.75 -1.43
N ASN A 438 -24.63 -11.14 -0.40
CA ASN A 438 -25.10 -11.23 0.99
C ASN A 438 -24.04 -10.72 1.96
N LEU A 439 -23.59 -9.48 1.74
CA LEU A 439 -22.52 -8.87 2.55
C LEU A 439 -22.95 -8.51 3.98
N GLY A 440 -24.25 -8.35 4.24
CA GLY A 440 -24.76 -7.90 5.52
C GLY A 440 -24.41 -6.44 5.85
N ILE A 441 -24.67 -6.04 7.10
CA ILE A 441 -24.38 -4.69 7.62
C ILE A 441 -23.18 -4.77 8.56
N ILE A 442 -22.13 -3.98 8.33
CA ILE A 442 -20.93 -3.95 9.18
C ILE A 442 -21.33 -3.67 10.64
N GLY A 443 -20.84 -4.52 11.54
CA GLY A 443 -21.11 -4.44 12.96
C GLY A 443 -22.49 -4.93 13.40
N ASP A 444 -23.36 -5.37 12.49
CA ASP A 444 -24.59 -6.08 12.85
C ASP A 444 -24.25 -7.52 13.29
N ILE A 445 -24.87 -7.99 14.35
CA ILE A 445 -24.64 -9.34 14.90
C ILE A 445 -25.04 -10.47 13.94
N ASN A 446 -25.82 -10.17 12.90
CA ASN A 446 -26.22 -11.10 11.85
C ASN A 446 -25.36 -10.97 10.58
N GLU A 447 -24.38 -10.05 10.54
CA GLU A 447 -23.41 -9.99 9.44
C GLU A 447 -22.62 -11.30 9.40
N PRO A 448 -22.50 -11.97 8.24
CA PRO A 448 -22.04 -13.36 8.19
C PRO A 448 -20.72 -13.64 8.91
N LEU A 449 -19.66 -12.84 8.69
CA LEU A 449 -18.35 -13.04 9.32
C LEU A 449 -18.38 -12.70 10.82
N LEU A 450 -19.07 -11.61 11.17
CA LEU A 450 -19.23 -11.22 12.57
C LEU A 450 -20.09 -12.23 13.34
N ALA A 451 -21.18 -12.71 12.76
CA ALA A 451 -22.05 -13.73 13.36
C ALA A 451 -21.28 -15.01 13.68
N GLU A 452 -20.48 -15.49 12.75
CA GLU A 452 -19.63 -16.66 12.98
C GLU A 452 -18.61 -16.39 14.09
N THR A 453 -17.94 -15.22 14.07
CA THR A 453 -16.98 -14.85 15.10
C THR A 453 -17.62 -14.83 16.48
N LEU A 454 -18.80 -14.22 16.62
CA LEU A 454 -19.57 -14.19 17.87
C LEU A 454 -20.00 -15.59 18.33
N SER A 455 -20.33 -16.47 17.37
CA SER A 455 -20.68 -17.88 17.69
C SER A 455 -19.49 -18.65 18.26
N ARG A 456 -18.25 -18.35 17.81
CA ARG A 456 -17.01 -18.93 18.39
C ARG A 456 -16.75 -18.40 19.80
N ILE A 457 -16.99 -17.12 20.03
CA ILE A 457 -16.84 -16.50 21.36
C ILE A 457 -17.83 -17.10 22.36
N SER A 458 -19.06 -17.34 21.93
CA SER A 458 -20.13 -17.92 22.79
C SER A 458 -20.02 -19.44 22.96
N GLY A 459 -19.20 -20.13 22.16
CA GLY A 459 -19.11 -21.58 22.13
C GLY A 459 -20.32 -22.29 21.49
N THR A 460 -21.16 -21.54 20.75
CA THR A 460 -22.38 -22.08 20.11
C THR A 460 -22.17 -22.43 18.63
N SER A 461 -20.96 -22.28 18.12
CA SER A 461 -20.65 -22.50 16.71
C SER A 461 -21.00 -23.91 16.25
N LYS A 462 -21.70 -23.99 15.11
CA LYS A 462 -21.98 -25.24 14.40
C LYS A 462 -20.91 -25.42 13.33
N LYS A 463 -20.68 -26.70 12.90
CA LYS A 463 -19.80 -26.96 11.76
C LYS A 463 -20.32 -26.21 10.55
N LEU A 464 -19.49 -25.31 10.00
CA LEU A 464 -19.85 -24.55 8.80
C LEU A 464 -20.14 -25.50 7.64
N PRO A 465 -21.19 -25.25 6.85
CA PRO A 465 -21.32 -25.94 5.57
C PRO A 465 -20.11 -25.61 4.70
N LYS A 466 -19.56 -26.60 3.99
CA LYS A 466 -18.56 -26.32 2.96
C LYS A 466 -19.19 -25.40 1.93
N LEU A 467 -18.68 -24.19 1.82
CA LEU A 467 -19.09 -23.26 0.79
C LEU A 467 -18.64 -23.82 -0.57
N ASN A 468 -19.49 -23.74 -1.57
CA ASN A 468 -19.12 -24.02 -2.95
C ASN A 468 -18.08 -22.99 -3.38
N ASN A 469 -16.91 -23.45 -3.81
CA ASN A 469 -15.72 -22.64 -4.14
C ASN A 469 -15.85 -21.80 -5.44
N ASN A 470 -17.04 -21.38 -5.85
CA ASN A 470 -17.25 -20.53 -7.02
C ASN A 470 -17.45 -19.05 -6.60
N PHE A 471 -16.49 -18.53 -5.85
CA PHE A 471 -16.46 -17.10 -5.59
C PHE A 471 -15.67 -16.41 -6.70
N ASP A 472 -16.36 -15.55 -7.47
CA ASP A 472 -15.70 -14.67 -8.43
C ASP A 472 -14.82 -13.69 -7.67
N ARG A 473 -13.56 -13.57 -8.11
CA ARG A 473 -12.70 -12.51 -7.63
C ARG A 473 -13.05 -11.20 -8.36
N PRO A 474 -12.99 -10.05 -7.65
CA PRO A 474 -13.17 -8.77 -8.31
C PRO A 474 -12.09 -8.52 -9.35
N LEU A 475 -12.42 -7.71 -10.34
CA LEU A 475 -11.45 -7.20 -11.30
C LEU A 475 -10.44 -6.28 -10.60
N PHE A 476 -9.31 -6.07 -11.26
CA PHE A 476 -8.28 -5.16 -10.82
C PHE A 476 -8.86 -3.78 -10.44
N ASN A 477 -8.50 -3.30 -9.25
CA ASN A 477 -8.81 -1.97 -8.78
C ASN A 477 -7.52 -1.16 -8.71
N PRO A 478 -7.35 -0.11 -9.52
CA PRO A 478 -6.13 0.72 -9.51
C PRO A 478 -5.79 1.32 -8.15
N LEU A 479 -6.78 1.44 -7.25
CA LEU A 479 -6.56 1.97 -5.90
C LEU A 479 -6.05 0.91 -4.92
N ASP A 480 -6.32 -0.37 -5.17
CA ASP A 480 -5.90 -1.45 -4.25
C ASP A 480 -4.37 -1.67 -4.32
N ASP A 481 -3.75 -1.60 -5.49
CA ASP A 481 -2.30 -1.72 -5.63
C ASP A 481 -1.54 -0.60 -4.92
N ARG A 482 -2.11 0.60 -4.87
CA ARG A 482 -1.52 1.76 -4.21
C ARG A 482 -1.63 1.71 -2.68
N LYS A 483 -2.54 0.88 -2.14
CA LYS A 483 -2.86 0.85 -0.71
C LYS A 483 -2.11 -0.21 0.08
N THR A 484 -1.58 -1.26 -0.57
CA THR A 484 -0.86 -2.33 0.13
C THR A 484 0.52 -1.84 0.55
N LYS A 485 0.61 -1.25 1.74
CA LYS A 485 1.83 -0.60 2.25
C LYS A 485 2.21 -1.16 3.61
N MET A 486 3.50 -1.40 3.82
CA MET A 486 4.14 -1.54 5.12
C MET A 486 5.34 -0.62 5.09
N TYR A 487 5.37 0.35 5.96
CA TYR A 487 6.46 1.32 6.00
C TYR A 487 6.91 1.60 7.44
N LEU A 488 8.18 1.91 7.56
CA LEU A 488 8.76 2.45 8.79
C LEU A 488 8.53 3.95 8.83
N ASP A 489 8.02 4.45 9.96
CA ASP A 489 7.68 5.88 10.13
C ASP A 489 8.92 6.74 10.40
N ASP A 490 9.93 6.18 11.06
CA ASP A 490 11.11 6.90 11.55
C ASP A 490 12.39 6.39 10.86
N PHE A 491 12.64 6.90 9.63
CA PHE A 491 13.85 6.54 8.89
C PHE A 491 14.72 7.74 8.54
#